data_035376155b5c287f62f598211b9c9ce1
#
_entry.id   035376155b5c287f62f598211b9c9ce1
#
_cell.length_a   1.000
_cell.length_b   1.000
_cell.length_c   1.000
_cell.angle_alpha   90.00
_cell.angle_beta   90.00
_cell.angle_gamma   90.00
#
_symmetry.space_group_name_H-M   'P 1'
#
loop_
_entity.id
_entity.type
_entity.pdbx_description
1 polymer ?
#
loop_
_entity_poly.entity_id
_entity_poly.type
_entity_poly.pdbx_seq_one_letter_code
_entity_poly.pdbx_strand_id
1 'polypeptide(L)'
;MKSRLQEKYRGETIPALMKRFGWKNRMAVPKLEKITVNIGLGEASQNVKLLDTAAQELGQITGQKAIITRAKKSIANFKIRKGMPIGCAVTLRGDRMYEFLDRLCNVVLPRVRDFRGLPSNAFDGRGNYTLGLKDQLVFPEIDYTRVDKIKGMNVTLTTSAKNDEQGRELLKGLGVPLRERGAA
;
A
#
# COMPACT_ATOMS: atom_id res chain seq x y z
N MET A 1 -8.13 -20.78 -0.88
CA MET A 1 -6.70 -21.11 -0.67
C MET A 1 -6.11 -20.07 0.27
N LYS A 2 -5.33 -20.46 1.27
CA LYS A 2 -4.61 -19.50 2.11
C LYS A 2 -3.42 -18.96 1.34
N SER A 3 -3.16 -17.65 1.41
CA SER A 3 -2.01 -17.06 0.74
C SER A 3 -0.70 -17.49 1.42
N ARG A 4 0.37 -17.69 0.63
CA ARG A 4 1.70 -18.08 1.10
C ARG A 4 2.20 -17.16 2.24
N LEU A 5 1.99 -15.86 2.10
CA LEU A 5 2.43 -14.88 3.07
C LEU A 5 1.63 -14.96 4.38
N GLN A 6 0.37 -15.36 4.33
CA GLN A 6 -0.44 -15.60 5.53
C GLN A 6 0.04 -16.84 6.30
N GLU A 7 0.46 -17.89 5.60
CA GLU A 7 1.06 -19.07 6.21
C GLU A 7 2.39 -18.73 6.88
N LYS A 8 3.25 -17.97 6.19
CA LYS A 8 4.51 -17.46 6.73
C LYS A 8 4.28 -16.60 7.99
N TYR A 9 3.27 -15.72 7.96
CA TYR A 9 2.90 -14.93 9.13
C TYR A 9 2.58 -15.82 10.34
N ARG A 10 1.75 -16.87 10.12
CA ARG A 10 1.32 -17.77 11.21
C ARG A 10 2.41 -18.71 11.71
N GLY A 11 3.26 -19.21 10.80
CA GLY A 11 4.28 -20.22 11.11
C GLY A 11 5.58 -19.63 11.64
N GLU A 12 6.02 -18.50 11.07
CA GLU A 12 7.36 -17.93 11.33
C GLU A 12 7.28 -16.59 12.07
N THR A 13 6.46 -15.65 11.57
CA THR A 13 6.48 -14.26 12.06
C THR A 13 5.92 -14.16 13.48
N ILE A 14 4.80 -14.83 13.77
CA ILE A 14 4.21 -14.80 15.12
C ILE A 14 5.18 -15.32 16.19
N PRO A 15 5.79 -16.52 16.07
CA PRO A 15 6.73 -17.01 17.07
C PRO A 15 7.96 -16.11 17.24
N ALA A 16 8.50 -15.57 16.15
CA ALA A 16 9.63 -14.65 16.18
C ALA A 16 9.31 -13.35 16.95
N LEU A 17 8.15 -12.75 16.69
CA LEU A 17 7.69 -11.54 17.39
C LEU A 17 7.40 -11.81 18.86
N MET A 18 6.77 -12.94 19.19
CA MET A 18 6.53 -13.34 20.58
C MET A 18 7.84 -13.47 21.37
N LYS A 19 8.86 -14.10 20.77
CA LYS A 19 10.18 -14.25 21.40
C LYS A 19 10.87 -12.88 21.56
N ARG A 20 10.81 -12.01 20.57
CA ARG A 20 11.48 -10.69 20.59
C ARG A 20 10.88 -9.73 21.62
N PHE A 21 9.54 -9.67 21.72
CA PHE A 21 8.83 -8.74 22.61
C PHE A 21 8.36 -9.36 23.91
N GLY A 22 8.64 -10.65 24.15
CA GLY A 22 8.26 -11.35 25.38
C GLY A 22 6.76 -11.55 25.55
N TRP A 23 5.97 -11.56 24.47
CA TRP A 23 4.52 -11.76 24.56
C TRP A 23 4.17 -13.22 24.85
N LYS A 24 3.36 -13.44 25.88
CA LYS A 24 2.82 -14.78 26.21
C LYS A 24 1.56 -15.11 25.40
N ASN A 25 0.78 -14.10 25.02
CA ASN A 25 -0.48 -14.28 24.30
C ASN A 25 -0.28 -14.05 22.80
N ARG A 26 -0.59 -15.06 21.98
CA ARG A 26 -0.56 -14.97 20.52
C ARG A 26 -1.46 -13.87 19.95
N MET A 27 -2.57 -13.57 20.64
CA MET A 27 -3.52 -12.53 20.20
C MET A 27 -3.00 -11.10 20.43
N ALA A 28 -1.95 -10.93 21.24
CA ALA A 28 -1.28 -9.64 21.44
C ALA A 28 -0.30 -9.28 20.30
N VAL A 29 0.05 -10.28 19.46
CA VAL A 29 0.98 -10.07 18.34
C VAL A 29 0.32 -9.20 17.27
N PRO A 30 0.98 -8.13 16.80
CA PRO A 30 0.46 -7.27 15.77
C PRO A 30 0.23 -8.04 14.45
N LYS A 31 -0.83 -7.68 13.76
CA LYS A 31 -1.22 -8.25 12.46
C LYS A 31 -1.43 -7.13 11.44
N LEU A 32 -1.33 -7.47 10.17
CA LEU A 32 -1.77 -6.59 9.09
C LEU A 32 -3.29 -6.59 9.03
N GLU A 33 -3.91 -5.41 9.04
CA GLU A 33 -5.37 -5.27 9.07
C GLU A 33 -5.96 -4.96 7.70
N LYS A 34 -5.32 -4.05 6.97
CA LYS A 34 -5.71 -3.64 5.61
C LYS A 34 -4.55 -3.03 4.86
N ILE A 35 -4.66 -3.07 3.54
CA ILE A 35 -3.82 -2.29 2.63
C ILE A 35 -4.74 -1.35 1.86
N THR A 36 -4.45 -0.06 1.88
CA THR A 36 -5.16 0.93 1.10
C THR A 36 -4.26 1.44 -0.01
N VAL A 37 -4.71 1.29 -1.25
CA VAL A 37 -4.03 1.86 -2.42
C VAL A 37 -4.85 3.04 -2.90
N ASN A 38 -4.21 4.20 -3.02
CA ASN A 38 -4.86 5.45 -3.41
C ASN A 38 -4.10 6.12 -4.55
N ILE A 39 -4.84 6.58 -5.54
CA ILE A 39 -4.35 7.41 -6.64
C ILE A 39 -5.04 8.77 -6.56
N GLY A 40 -4.27 9.83 -6.32
CA GLY A 40 -4.74 11.21 -6.34
C GLY A 40 -4.54 11.83 -7.72
N LEU A 41 -5.61 12.28 -8.33
CA LEU A 41 -5.58 12.91 -9.66
C LEU A 41 -6.16 14.33 -9.57
N GLY A 42 -5.31 15.32 -9.33
CA GLY A 42 -5.74 16.73 -9.29
C GLY A 42 -6.33 17.19 -10.63
N GLU A 43 -5.82 16.65 -11.73
CA GLU A 43 -6.29 16.96 -13.10
C GLU A 43 -7.65 16.33 -13.44
N ALA A 44 -8.11 15.35 -12.67
CA ALA A 44 -9.42 14.72 -12.86
C ALA A 44 -10.59 15.70 -12.66
N SER A 45 -10.35 16.82 -11.98
CA SER A 45 -11.33 17.91 -11.87
C SER A 45 -11.70 18.53 -13.24
N GLN A 46 -10.79 18.44 -14.22
CA GLN A 46 -11.00 18.95 -15.58
C GLN A 46 -11.34 17.83 -16.57
N ASN A 47 -10.87 16.61 -16.34
CA ASN A 47 -11.07 15.48 -17.24
C ASN A 47 -11.45 14.19 -16.48
N VAL A 48 -12.74 13.93 -16.42
CA VAL A 48 -13.30 12.75 -15.71
C VAL A 48 -12.83 11.42 -16.34
N LYS A 49 -12.57 11.38 -17.66
CA LYS A 49 -12.11 10.17 -18.35
C LYS A 49 -10.77 9.64 -17.79
N LEU A 50 -9.86 10.55 -17.39
CA LEU A 50 -8.59 10.16 -16.77
C LEU A 50 -8.81 9.40 -15.45
N LEU A 51 -9.87 9.74 -14.73
CA LEU A 51 -10.19 9.07 -13.48
C LEU A 51 -10.77 7.67 -13.72
N ASP A 52 -11.62 7.52 -14.71
CA ASP A 52 -12.21 6.22 -15.07
C ASP A 52 -11.12 5.25 -15.51
N THR A 53 -10.17 5.71 -16.34
CA THR A 53 -8.99 4.94 -16.75
C THR A 53 -8.16 4.54 -15.52
N ALA A 54 -7.86 5.49 -14.61
CA ALA A 54 -7.11 5.18 -13.39
C ALA A 54 -7.84 4.21 -12.46
N ALA A 55 -9.17 4.29 -12.38
CA ALA A 55 -9.97 3.36 -11.58
C ALA A 55 -9.96 1.95 -12.18
N GLN A 56 -9.95 1.82 -13.52
CA GLN A 56 -9.80 0.54 -14.22
C GLN A 56 -8.40 -0.05 -13.99
N GLU A 57 -7.33 0.73 -14.19
CA GLU A 57 -5.95 0.32 -13.92
C GLU A 57 -5.78 -0.16 -12.48
N LEU A 58 -6.29 0.61 -11.50
CA LEU A 58 -6.24 0.23 -10.09
C LEU A 58 -7.04 -1.06 -9.82
N GLY A 59 -8.15 -1.25 -10.52
CA GLY A 59 -8.92 -2.49 -10.48
C GLY A 59 -8.15 -3.70 -11.01
N GLN A 60 -7.39 -3.55 -12.10
CA GLN A 60 -6.52 -4.59 -12.65
C GLN A 60 -5.39 -4.96 -11.68
N ILE A 61 -4.70 -3.97 -11.10
CA ILE A 61 -3.63 -4.17 -10.12
C ILE A 61 -4.13 -4.92 -8.89
N THR A 62 -5.30 -4.54 -8.36
CA THR A 62 -5.77 -5.03 -7.05
C THR A 62 -6.74 -6.20 -7.15
N GLY A 63 -7.28 -6.49 -8.32
CA GLY A 63 -8.34 -7.47 -8.52
C GLY A 63 -9.67 -7.07 -7.86
N GLN A 64 -9.84 -5.79 -7.49
CA GLN A 64 -11.04 -5.26 -6.83
C GLN A 64 -11.44 -3.93 -7.45
N LYS A 65 -12.74 -3.71 -7.68
CA LYS A 65 -13.26 -2.46 -8.23
C LYS A 65 -12.87 -1.28 -7.35
N ALA A 66 -12.26 -0.26 -7.96
CA ALA A 66 -11.86 0.96 -7.26
C ALA A 66 -13.08 1.85 -6.93
N ILE A 67 -13.00 2.53 -5.81
CA ILE A 67 -13.97 3.54 -5.37
C ILE A 67 -13.47 4.89 -5.82
N ILE A 68 -14.31 5.68 -6.49
CA ILE A 68 -14.02 7.07 -6.85
C ILE A 68 -14.16 7.93 -5.60
N THR A 69 -13.09 8.62 -5.23
CA THR A 69 -13.07 9.55 -4.10
C THR A 69 -13.46 10.94 -4.56
N ARG A 70 -14.36 11.58 -3.77
CA ARG A 70 -14.93 12.90 -4.09
C ARG A 70 -14.52 13.95 -3.07
N ALA A 71 -14.40 15.19 -3.52
CA ALA A 71 -14.05 16.32 -2.66
C ALA A 71 -15.13 16.55 -1.58
N LYS A 72 -14.70 16.66 -0.33
CA LYS A 72 -15.58 16.93 0.82
C LYS A 72 -15.90 18.43 0.97
N LYS A 73 -14.95 19.29 0.57
CA LYS A 73 -15.06 20.76 0.68
C LYS A 73 -14.74 21.40 -0.65
N SER A 74 -15.28 22.60 -0.89
CA SER A 74 -14.91 23.45 -2.04
C SER A 74 -13.66 24.25 -1.69
N ILE A 75 -12.66 24.27 -2.57
CA ILE A 75 -11.41 25.03 -2.42
C ILE A 75 -11.15 25.80 -3.70
N ALA A 76 -11.28 27.14 -3.64
CA ALA A 76 -11.20 28.02 -4.79
C ALA A 76 -9.80 27.97 -5.48
N ASN A 77 -8.73 27.95 -4.69
CA ASN A 77 -7.35 27.90 -5.20
C ASN A 77 -7.07 26.71 -6.12
N PHE A 78 -7.70 25.55 -5.83
CA PHE A 78 -7.58 24.35 -6.64
C PHE A 78 -8.71 24.16 -7.66
N LYS A 79 -9.63 25.12 -7.77
CA LYS A 79 -10.81 25.05 -8.64
C LYS A 79 -11.69 23.80 -8.37
N ILE A 80 -11.70 23.33 -7.11
CA ILE A 80 -12.43 22.14 -6.69
C ILE A 80 -13.73 22.56 -6.00
N ARG A 81 -14.84 21.93 -6.39
CA ARG A 81 -16.14 22.06 -5.73
C ARG A 81 -16.48 20.77 -4.97
N LYS A 82 -17.26 20.89 -3.90
CA LYS A 82 -17.79 19.73 -3.14
C LYS A 82 -18.47 18.75 -4.10
N GLY A 83 -18.16 17.47 -3.97
CA GLY A 83 -18.70 16.39 -4.80
C GLY A 83 -17.93 16.10 -6.08
N MET A 84 -16.97 16.94 -6.50
CA MET A 84 -16.14 16.67 -7.67
C MET A 84 -15.26 15.43 -7.45
N PRO A 85 -15.11 14.53 -8.45
CA PRO A 85 -14.22 13.39 -8.37
C PRO A 85 -12.75 13.87 -8.44
N ILE A 86 -11.91 13.41 -7.50
CA ILE A 86 -10.50 13.85 -7.37
C ILE A 86 -9.50 12.71 -7.28
N GLY A 87 -9.95 11.48 -7.21
CA GLY A 87 -9.06 10.32 -7.11
C GLY A 87 -9.82 9.02 -7.04
N CYS A 88 -9.09 7.93 -6.93
CA CYS A 88 -9.64 6.60 -6.72
C CYS A 88 -8.84 5.86 -5.65
N ALA A 89 -9.51 4.96 -4.95
CA ALA A 89 -8.91 4.16 -3.89
C ALA A 89 -9.47 2.75 -3.84
N VAL A 90 -8.65 1.82 -3.35
CA VAL A 90 -9.05 0.44 -3.04
C VAL A 90 -8.57 0.10 -1.64
N THR A 91 -9.40 -0.61 -0.88
CA THR A 91 -9.01 -1.18 0.41
C THR A 91 -9.05 -2.69 0.33
N LEU A 92 -7.90 -3.31 0.52
CA LEU A 92 -7.71 -4.77 0.49
C LEU A 92 -7.68 -5.31 1.91
N ARG A 93 -8.33 -6.46 2.12
CA ARG A 93 -8.37 -7.19 3.40
C ARG A 93 -8.27 -8.70 3.16
N GLY A 94 -7.98 -9.46 4.22
CA GLY A 94 -7.93 -10.92 4.18
C GLY A 94 -6.89 -11.45 3.20
N ASP A 95 -7.23 -12.51 2.45
CA ASP A 95 -6.29 -13.19 1.56
C ASP A 95 -5.78 -12.30 0.44
N ARG A 96 -6.66 -11.48 -0.18
CA ARG A 96 -6.28 -10.52 -1.22
C ARG A 96 -5.23 -9.51 -0.75
N MET A 97 -5.29 -9.10 0.51
CA MET A 97 -4.31 -8.19 1.11
C MET A 97 -2.92 -8.85 1.17
N TYR A 98 -2.84 -10.11 1.59
CA TYR A 98 -1.57 -10.83 1.65
C TYR A 98 -1.00 -11.13 0.27
N GLU A 99 -1.85 -11.51 -0.69
CA GLU A 99 -1.44 -11.72 -2.08
C GLU A 99 -0.91 -10.44 -2.74
N PHE A 100 -1.59 -9.32 -2.51
CA PHE A 100 -1.11 -8.03 -3.00
C PHE A 100 0.24 -7.65 -2.36
N LEU A 101 0.41 -7.85 -1.05
CA LEU A 101 1.68 -7.58 -0.38
C LEU A 101 2.81 -8.46 -0.92
N ASP A 102 2.55 -9.74 -1.16
CA ASP A 102 3.52 -10.68 -1.72
C ASP A 102 4.00 -10.23 -3.11
N ARG A 103 3.08 -9.87 -4.01
CA ARG A 103 3.42 -9.30 -5.33
C ARG A 103 4.16 -7.97 -5.20
N LEU A 104 3.71 -7.09 -4.32
CA LEU A 104 4.37 -5.81 -4.09
C LEU A 104 5.84 -5.99 -3.70
N CYS A 105 6.14 -6.87 -2.73
CA CYS A 105 7.49 -7.07 -2.23
C CYS A 105 8.40 -7.82 -3.21
N ASN A 106 7.90 -8.86 -3.86
CA ASN A 106 8.73 -9.78 -4.64
C ASN A 106 8.78 -9.45 -6.14
N VAL A 107 7.78 -8.75 -6.68
CA VAL A 107 7.69 -8.45 -8.10
C VAL A 107 7.79 -6.97 -8.40
N VAL A 108 7.02 -6.13 -7.68
CA VAL A 108 6.88 -4.71 -7.99
C VAL A 108 8.06 -3.89 -7.49
N LEU A 109 8.43 -4.02 -6.22
CA LEU A 109 9.53 -3.24 -5.64
C LEU A 109 10.88 -3.47 -6.34
N PRO A 110 11.28 -4.70 -6.73
CA PRO A 110 12.53 -4.90 -7.48
C PRO A 110 12.53 -4.24 -8.88
N ARG A 111 11.37 -3.95 -9.46
CA ARG A 111 11.23 -3.26 -10.75
C ARG A 111 11.32 -1.74 -10.65
N VAL A 112 11.23 -1.19 -9.44
CA VAL A 112 11.38 0.26 -9.23
C VAL A 112 12.82 0.67 -9.56
N ARG A 113 13.00 1.71 -10.37
CA ARG A 113 14.33 2.25 -10.69
C ARG A 113 15.05 2.68 -9.43
N ASP A 114 16.34 2.35 -9.33
CA ASP A 114 17.23 2.72 -8.20
C ASP A 114 16.67 2.33 -6.83
N PHE A 115 15.98 1.20 -6.76
CA PHE A 115 15.41 0.72 -5.50
C PHE A 115 16.53 0.31 -4.54
N ARG A 116 16.64 1.03 -3.42
CA ARG A 116 17.61 0.78 -2.34
C ARG A 116 16.96 0.38 -1.02
N GLY A 117 15.72 -0.12 -1.07
CA GLY A 117 14.90 -0.39 0.11
C GLY A 117 13.96 0.76 0.48
N LEU A 118 12.92 0.42 1.21
CA LEU A 118 11.91 1.37 1.65
C LEU A 118 12.40 2.18 2.87
N PRO A 119 12.16 3.50 2.93
CA PRO A 119 12.62 4.35 4.02
C PRO A 119 12.01 3.93 5.35
N SER A 120 12.83 3.85 6.40
CA SER A 120 12.40 3.43 7.73
C SER A 120 11.66 4.53 8.53
N ASN A 121 11.58 5.75 8.00
CA ASN A 121 10.94 6.90 8.63
C ASN A 121 9.52 7.20 8.13
N ALA A 122 8.97 6.35 7.26
CA ALA A 122 7.62 6.51 6.70
C ALA A 122 6.51 5.84 7.55
N PHE A 123 6.79 5.61 8.83
CA PHE A 123 5.80 5.20 9.84
C PHE A 123 5.11 6.43 10.45
N ASP A 124 3.87 6.23 10.90
CA ASP A 124 3.00 7.29 11.44
C ASP A 124 3.06 7.46 12.97
N GLY A 125 3.96 6.77 13.68
CA GLY A 125 4.03 6.74 15.15
C GLY A 125 3.14 5.67 15.79
N ARG A 126 2.25 5.03 15.00
CA ARG A 126 1.32 3.99 15.46
C ARG A 126 1.52 2.65 14.74
N GLY A 127 2.68 2.48 14.11
CA GLY A 127 3.02 1.25 13.42
C GLY A 127 2.38 1.05 12.05
N ASN A 128 1.70 2.04 11.48
CA ASN A 128 1.25 2.03 10.10
C ASN A 128 2.36 2.56 9.18
N TYR A 129 2.43 2.02 7.98
CA TYR A 129 3.47 2.38 7.01
C TYR A 129 2.87 2.83 5.69
N THR A 130 3.37 3.92 5.13
CA THR A 130 2.94 4.42 3.83
C THR A 130 4.11 4.55 2.88
N LEU A 131 3.99 3.98 1.68
CA LEU A 131 4.95 4.13 0.61
C LEU A 131 4.30 4.82 -0.60
N GLY A 132 5.05 5.69 -1.24
CA GLY A 132 4.69 6.33 -2.51
C GLY A 132 5.40 5.63 -3.67
N LEU A 133 4.63 5.21 -4.66
CA LEU A 133 5.14 4.75 -5.94
C LEU A 133 4.93 5.87 -6.97
N LYS A 134 5.98 6.24 -7.68
CA LYS A 134 5.93 7.33 -8.67
C LYS A 134 5.28 6.91 -9.98
N ASP A 135 5.31 5.62 -10.28
CA ASP A 135 4.92 5.07 -11.57
C ASP A 135 4.07 3.81 -11.37
N GLN A 136 2.92 3.74 -12.07
CA GLN A 136 2.08 2.55 -12.09
C GLN A 136 2.63 1.45 -13.02
N LEU A 137 3.55 1.77 -13.92
CA LEU A 137 4.12 0.82 -14.87
C LEU A 137 5.03 -0.25 -14.23
N VAL A 138 5.37 -0.06 -12.94
CA VAL A 138 6.10 -1.08 -12.17
C VAL A 138 5.25 -2.35 -11.94
N PHE A 139 3.92 -2.23 -12.06
CA PHE A 139 3.01 -3.36 -11.95
C PHE A 139 2.91 -4.11 -13.28
N PRO A 140 3.18 -5.43 -13.32
CA PRO A 140 3.15 -6.23 -14.55
C PRO A 140 1.75 -6.37 -15.16
N GLU A 141 0.71 -6.12 -14.38
CA GLU A 141 -0.69 -6.17 -14.81
C GLU A 141 -1.08 -5.01 -15.73
N ILE A 142 -0.28 -3.95 -15.76
CA ILE A 142 -0.54 -2.76 -16.56
C ILE A 142 0.17 -2.87 -17.91
N ASP A 143 -0.60 -2.79 -18.97
CA ASP A 143 -0.10 -2.73 -20.32
C ASP A 143 0.41 -1.31 -20.64
N TYR A 144 1.69 -1.19 -20.82
CA TYR A 144 2.39 0.07 -21.08
C TYR A 144 1.88 0.77 -22.35
N THR A 145 1.37 0.03 -23.34
CA THR A 145 0.85 0.59 -24.61
C THR A 145 -0.48 1.33 -24.44
N ARG A 146 -1.18 1.07 -23.33
CA ARG A 146 -2.51 1.66 -23.03
C ARG A 146 -2.46 2.80 -22.03
N VAL A 147 -1.28 3.15 -21.55
CA VAL A 147 -1.12 4.18 -20.53
C VAL A 147 -0.87 5.54 -21.18
N ASP A 148 -1.84 6.43 -21.08
CA ASP A 148 -1.73 7.80 -21.62
C ASP A 148 -0.79 8.67 -20.76
N LYS A 149 -0.79 8.47 -19.44
CA LYS A 149 -0.03 9.29 -18.50
C LYS A 149 0.46 8.48 -17.30
N ILE A 150 1.68 8.75 -16.87
CA ILE A 150 2.24 8.18 -15.64
C ILE A 150 1.49 8.78 -14.44
N LYS A 151 1.01 7.89 -13.54
CA LYS A 151 0.25 8.24 -12.35
C LYS A 151 0.96 7.64 -11.14
N GLY A 152 1.28 8.49 -10.16
CA GLY A 152 1.77 8.03 -8.87
C GLY A 152 0.65 7.46 -8.01
N MET A 153 1.01 6.57 -7.09
CA MET A 153 0.08 6.00 -6.12
C MET A 153 0.69 5.89 -4.73
N ASN A 154 -0.15 5.96 -3.73
CA ASN A 154 0.23 5.71 -2.34
C ASN A 154 -0.33 4.36 -1.88
N VAL A 155 0.53 3.54 -1.30
CA VAL A 155 0.16 2.27 -0.67
C VAL A 155 0.36 2.39 0.82
N THR A 156 -0.72 2.29 1.59
CA THR A 156 -0.70 2.38 3.05
C THR A 156 -0.98 1.01 3.65
N LEU A 157 -0.03 0.52 4.44
CA LEU A 157 -0.11 -0.73 5.20
C LEU A 157 -0.58 -0.39 6.61
N THR A 158 -1.82 -0.73 6.94
CA THR A 158 -2.38 -0.51 8.27
C THR A 158 -2.20 -1.77 9.11
N THR A 159 -1.58 -1.61 10.28
CA THR A 159 -1.31 -2.71 11.21
C THR A 159 -2.04 -2.49 12.55
N SER A 160 -2.14 -3.53 13.36
CA SER A 160 -2.63 -3.43 14.74
C SER A 160 -1.50 -3.18 15.76
N ALA A 161 -0.31 -2.83 15.29
CA ALA A 161 0.80 -2.47 16.16
C ALA A 161 0.50 -1.19 16.95
N LYS A 162 1.04 -1.11 18.15
CA LYS A 162 0.89 0.09 19.00
C LYS A 162 1.99 1.12 18.76
N ASN A 163 3.16 0.66 18.35
CA ASN A 163 4.37 1.46 18.14
C ASN A 163 5.03 1.11 16.81
N ASP A 164 5.81 2.05 16.25
CA ASP A 164 6.52 1.85 14.98
C ASP A 164 7.55 0.71 15.03
N GLU A 165 8.13 0.42 16.20
CA GLU A 165 9.05 -0.69 16.35
C GLU A 165 8.36 -2.03 16.11
N GLN A 166 7.18 -2.23 16.71
CA GLN A 166 6.38 -3.43 16.50
C GLN A 166 5.92 -3.55 15.05
N GLY A 167 5.48 -2.44 14.44
CA GLY A 167 5.10 -2.37 13.03
C GLY A 167 6.26 -2.73 12.10
N ARG A 168 7.46 -2.19 12.37
CA ARG A 168 8.67 -2.48 11.60
C ARG A 168 9.04 -3.95 11.63
N GLU A 169 9.05 -4.55 12.81
CA GLU A 169 9.40 -5.97 12.94
C GLU A 169 8.34 -6.87 12.29
N LEU A 170 7.06 -6.51 12.40
CA LEU A 170 6.00 -7.20 11.69
C LEU A 170 6.23 -7.16 10.16
N LEU A 171 6.48 -5.96 9.60
CA LEU A 171 6.69 -5.80 8.16
C LEU A 171 7.97 -6.48 7.68
N LYS A 172 9.07 -6.44 8.46
CA LYS A 172 10.28 -7.22 8.17
C LYS A 172 9.99 -8.72 8.12
N GLY A 173 9.25 -9.24 9.10
CA GLY A 173 8.84 -10.66 9.14
C GLY A 173 7.99 -11.07 7.94
N LEU A 174 7.17 -10.17 7.41
CA LEU A 174 6.39 -10.35 6.19
C LEU A 174 7.22 -10.22 4.90
N GLY A 175 8.49 -9.82 4.99
CA GLY A 175 9.38 -9.70 3.82
C GLY A 175 9.39 -8.32 3.16
N VAL A 176 8.85 -7.30 3.82
CA VAL A 176 8.95 -5.91 3.32
C VAL A 176 10.40 -5.42 3.43
N PRO A 177 11.06 -5.01 2.33
CA PRO A 177 12.47 -4.62 2.31
C PRO A 177 12.67 -3.20 2.88
N LEU A 178 12.61 -3.08 4.20
CA LEU A 178 12.86 -1.82 4.91
C LEU A 178 14.37 -1.56 5.01
N ARG A 179 14.77 -0.34 4.69
CA ARG A 179 16.16 0.13 4.83
C ARG A 179 16.51 0.24 6.32
N GLU A 180 17.70 -0.21 6.71
CA GLU A 180 18.16 -0.04 8.10
C GLU A 180 18.48 1.42 8.40
N ARG A 181 18.19 1.85 9.64
CA ARG A 181 18.61 3.19 10.10
C ARG A 181 20.14 3.21 10.13
N GLY A 182 20.77 4.03 9.27
CA GLY A 182 22.23 4.22 9.26
C GLY A 182 22.94 3.79 7.98
N ALA A 183 22.29 3.13 7.02
CA ALA A 183 22.85 2.94 5.68
C ALA A 183 22.62 4.20 4.83
N ALA A 184 23.50 5.19 4.98
CA ALA A 184 23.58 6.36 4.12
C ALA A 184 24.26 5.99 2.80
#